data_0c92a9f689873796606041e8960639bc
#
_entry.id   0c92a9f689873796606041e8960639bc
#
_cell.length_a   1.000
_cell.length_b   1.000
_cell.length_c   1.000
_cell.angle_alpha   90.00
_cell.angle_beta   90.00
_cell.angle_gamma   90.00
#
_symmetry.space_group_name_H-M   'P 1'
#
loop_
_entity.id
_entity.type
_entity.pdbx_description
1 polymer ?
#
loop_
_entity_poly.entity_id
_entity_poly.type
_entity_poly.pdbx_seq_one_letter_code
_entity_poly.pdbx_strand_id
1 'polypeptide(L)'
;MTQFKEETMLVHPVLIPGSGTRSWTVLGDDDVPVVPVGRFLAYLTDIGRSPNTVKAYAHDMKDLWQFLGFRGLDWREARLEDIGEFVAWLQLPPAGRSGVVTVLTSSVPEVSAATVNRKLAAVSSFYAHQARNDEGPGDLLAAWRTGGRGGWKPFLHHVSRGKPYRGRAITLKAPKKLPRILTVAETQAVLDACTRLRDRFFFALMHETGCRAGEVLGLRHEDIAAAEQEITVMPRENANGARAKSGARTVPVAPELIRLYADYLHEEYGGIDSDYVFVNIWAEPKGQAWSYQAAYDLVLRLRARTGLDFDPHWLRHSAATRWLRDGVSIEVASKLLGHSSVTTTSAVYGHLTVEDARAALEKAGWLTGREVTW
;
A
#
# COMPACT_ATOMS: atom_id res chain seq x y z
N MET A 1 -20.31 -2.70 41.96
CA MET A 1 -19.75 -1.96 40.82
C MET A 1 -18.61 -2.82 40.26
N THR A 2 -18.90 -3.67 39.31
CA THR A 2 -17.91 -4.51 38.64
C THR A 2 -17.21 -3.62 37.62
N GLN A 3 -15.94 -3.27 37.87
CA GLN A 3 -15.08 -2.65 36.87
C GLN A 3 -14.99 -3.63 35.69
N PHE A 4 -15.60 -3.27 34.56
CA PHE A 4 -15.31 -3.91 33.30
C PHE A 4 -13.83 -3.62 32.98
N LYS A 5 -12.99 -4.62 33.16
CA LYS A 5 -11.62 -4.60 32.64
C LYS A 5 -11.76 -4.44 31.14
N GLU A 6 -11.21 -3.37 30.57
CA GLU A 6 -11.10 -3.22 29.11
C GLU A 6 -10.30 -4.41 28.61
N GLU A 7 -11.02 -5.38 28.04
CA GLU A 7 -10.43 -6.57 27.42
C GLU A 7 -9.64 -6.14 26.21
N THR A 8 -8.33 -6.11 26.35
CA THR A 8 -7.44 -5.51 25.34
C THR A 8 -6.63 -6.57 24.64
N MET A 9 -7.24 -7.29 23.68
CA MET A 9 -6.46 -8.14 22.79
C MET A 9 -5.32 -7.37 22.14
N LEU A 10 -4.13 -7.98 22.04
CA LEU A 10 -2.92 -7.36 21.53
C LEU A 10 -2.38 -8.10 20.32
N VAL A 11 -1.81 -7.33 19.37
CA VAL A 11 -1.01 -7.90 18.27
C VAL A 11 0.46 -7.83 18.68
N HIS A 12 1.10 -9.00 18.79
CA HIS A 12 2.47 -9.11 19.28
C HIS A 12 3.39 -9.76 18.23
N PRO A 13 4.63 -9.24 18.04
CA PRO A 13 5.62 -9.89 17.19
C PRO A 13 6.12 -11.17 17.85
N VAL A 14 6.33 -12.22 17.06
CA VAL A 14 6.83 -13.52 17.51
C VAL A 14 7.92 -14.05 16.58
N LEU A 15 8.70 -14.99 17.05
CA LEU A 15 9.58 -15.81 16.24
C LEU A 15 8.94 -17.18 16.02
N ILE A 16 8.89 -17.64 14.78
CA ILE A 16 8.40 -18.98 14.46
C ILE A 16 9.46 -20.00 14.92
N PRO A 17 9.11 -20.95 15.82
CA PRO A 17 10.02 -22.01 16.22
C PRO A 17 10.50 -22.82 14.99
N GLY A 18 11.79 -23.08 14.92
CA GLY A 18 12.42 -23.85 13.85
C GLY A 18 12.99 -23.02 12.70
N SER A 19 12.28 -21.99 12.18
CA SER A 19 12.81 -21.13 11.12
C SER A 19 13.49 -19.85 11.64
N GLY A 20 13.22 -19.45 12.88
CA GLY A 20 13.68 -18.16 13.44
C GLY A 20 13.07 -16.93 12.73
N THR A 21 12.09 -17.14 11.85
CA THR A 21 11.48 -16.08 11.06
C THR A 21 10.54 -15.24 11.95
N ARG A 22 10.64 -13.92 11.81
CA ARG A 22 9.71 -13.00 12.49
C ARG A 22 8.31 -13.08 11.88
N SER A 23 7.31 -13.24 12.75
CA SER A 23 5.90 -13.23 12.43
C SER A 23 5.12 -12.43 13.47
N TRP A 24 3.82 -12.56 13.48
CA TRP A 24 2.91 -11.87 14.39
C TRP A 24 1.90 -12.86 14.95
N THR A 25 1.40 -12.60 16.15
CA THR A 25 0.27 -13.33 16.74
C THR A 25 -0.71 -12.34 17.36
N VAL A 26 -1.90 -12.84 17.68
CA VAL A 26 -2.89 -12.14 18.50
C VAL A 26 -2.90 -12.81 19.87
N LEU A 27 -2.75 -12.00 20.92
CA LEU A 27 -2.92 -12.41 22.30
C LEU A 27 -4.36 -12.13 22.72
N GLY A 28 -4.97 -13.09 23.40
CA GLY A 28 -6.26 -12.95 24.08
C GLY A 28 -6.15 -12.07 25.32
N ASP A 29 -7.26 -11.91 26.02
CA ASP A 29 -7.34 -11.08 27.25
C ASP A 29 -6.58 -11.68 28.44
N ASP A 30 -6.21 -12.96 28.33
CA ASP A 30 -5.39 -13.73 29.25
C ASP A 30 -3.89 -13.74 28.88
N ASP A 31 -3.48 -12.89 27.91
CA ASP A 31 -2.14 -12.87 27.33
C ASP A 31 -1.71 -14.19 26.63
N VAL A 32 -2.66 -15.10 26.39
CA VAL A 32 -2.41 -16.36 25.70
C VAL A 32 -2.61 -16.18 24.19
N PRO A 33 -1.72 -16.73 23.34
CA PRO A 33 -1.88 -16.67 21.90
C PRO A 33 -3.17 -17.35 21.42
N VAL A 34 -3.91 -16.66 20.55
CA VAL A 34 -5.06 -17.23 19.84
C VAL A 34 -4.56 -18.23 18.81
N VAL A 35 -4.55 -19.52 19.18
CA VAL A 35 -3.89 -20.59 18.42
C VAL A 35 -4.30 -20.65 16.94
N PRO A 36 -5.60 -20.63 16.54
CA PRO A 36 -5.98 -20.70 15.13
C PRO A 36 -5.47 -19.49 14.33
N VAL A 37 -5.40 -18.30 14.94
CA VAL A 37 -4.83 -17.10 14.30
C VAL A 37 -3.30 -17.24 14.17
N GLY A 38 -2.63 -17.69 15.23
CA GLY A 38 -1.19 -17.91 15.22
C GLY A 38 -0.76 -18.87 14.11
N ARG A 39 -1.45 -20.01 13.95
CA ARG A 39 -1.21 -20.99 12.86
C ARG A 39 -1.40 -20.36 11.48
N PHE A 40 -2.46 -19.60 11.29
CA PHE A 40 -2.74 -18.92 10.02
C PHE A 40 -1.66 -17.89 9.67
N LEU A 41 -1.23 -17.07 10.64
CA LEU A 41 -0.20 -16.05 10.41
C LEU A 41 1.18 -16.67 10.18
N ALA A 42 1.51 -17.79 10.86
CA ALA A 42 2.71 -18.57 10.59
C ALA A 42 2.69 -19.11 9.15
N TYR A 43 1.59 -19.74 8.73
CA TYR A 43 1.42 -20.21 7.36
C TYR A 43 1.63 -19.08 6.33
N LEU A 44 1.08 -17.89 6.56
CA LEU A 44 1.28 -16.74 5.66
C LEU A 44 2.76 -16.33 5.57
N THR A 45 3.47 -16.42 6.68
CA THR A 45 4.92 -16.14 6.73
C THR A 45 5.70 -17.19 5.93
N ASP A 46 5.39 -18.47 6.13
CA ASP A 46 6.07 -19.59 5.47
C ASP A 46 5.89 -19.58 3.94
N ILE A 47 4.71 -19.16 3.44
CA ILE A 47 4.48 -18.99 2.01
C ILE A 47 5.02 -17.66 1.45
N GLY A 48 5.87 -16.94 2.20
CA GLY A 48 6.57 -15.73 1.75
C GLY A 48 5.71 -14.47 1.65
N ARG A 49 4.59 -14.37 2.39
CA ARG A 49 3.84 -13.10 2.47
C ARG A 49 4.68 -12.03 3.14
N SER A 50 4.55 -10.77 2.66
CA SER A 50 5.34 -9.69 3.24
C SER A 50 5.03 -9.50 4.73
N PRO A 51 6.02 -9.18 5.59
CA PRO A 51 5.81 -8.96 7.03
C PRO A 51 4.72 -7.94 7.34
N ASN A 52 4.62 -6.88 6.52
CA ASN A 52 3.56 -5.88 6.66
C ASN A 52 2.16 -6.44 6.35
N THR A 53 2.06 -7.40 5.42
CA THR A 53 0.79 -8.08 5.13
C THR A 53 0.40 -8.97 6.30
N VAL A 54 1.34 -9.74 6.85
CA VAL A 54 1.11 -10.59 8.02
C VAL A 54 0.69 -9.74 9.23
N LYS A 55 1.39 -8.63 9.49
CA LYS A 55 1.03 -7.67 10.54
C LYS A 55 -0.38 -7.11 10.36
N ALA A 56 -0.71 -6.67 9.14
CA ALA A 56 -2.04 -6.14 8.85
C ALA A 56 -3.14 -7.18 9.08
N TYR A 57 -2.89 -8.43 8.67
CA TYR A 57 -3.83 -9.53 8.90
C TYR A 57 -3.95 -9.87 10.39
N ALA A 58 -2.87 -9.78 11.17
CA ALA A 58 -2.94 -9.94 12.62
C ALA A 58 -3.89 -8.90 13.25
N HIS A 59 -3.80 -7.63 12.86
CA HIS A 59 -4.74 -6.60 13.32
C HIS A 59 -6.17 -6.85 12.86
N ASP A 60 -6.36 -7.37 11.65
CA ASP A 60 -7.69 -7.70 11.14
C ASP A 60 -8.31 -8.89 11.88
N MET A 61 -7.48 -9.89 12.22
CA MET A 61 -7.91 -11.02 13.05
C MET A 61 -8.19 -10.60 14.48
N LYS A 62 -7.40 -9.67 15.04
CA LYS A 62 -7.70 -9.11 16.36
C LYS A 62 -9.12 -8.53 16.40
N ASP A 63 -9.48 -7.70 15.42
CA ASP A 63 -10.82 -7.11 15.37
C ASP A 63 -11.93 -8.16 15.22
N LEU A 64 -11.69 -9.22 14.43
CA LEU A 64 -12.64 -10.31 14.30
C LEU A 64 -12.83 -11.05 15.65
N TRP A 65 -11.75 -11.37 16.36
CA TRP A 65 -11.81 -12.06 17.65
C TRP A 65 -12.46 -11.21 18.73
N GLN A 66 -12.21 -9.89 18.75
CA GLN A 66 -12.92 -8.98 19.63
C GLN A 66 -14.44 -8.98 19.37
N PHE A 67 -14.85 -8.96 18.11
CA PHE A 67 -16.26 -9.06 17.73
C PHE A 67 -16.88 -10.41 18.16
N LEU A 68 -16.20 -11.52 17.87
CA LEU A 68 -16.67 -12.86 18.25
C LEU A 68 -16.80 -13.00 19.76
N GLY A 69 -15.81 -12.52 20.53
CA GLY A 69 -15.86 -12.47 21.99
C GLY A 69 -17.03 -11.64 22.51
N PHE A 70 -17.25 -10.46 21.95
CA PHE A 70 -18.39 -9.60 22.27
C PHE A 70 -19.74 -10.32 22.04
N ARG A 71 -19.83 -11.15 20.98
CA ARG A 71 -21.02 -11.92 20.65
C ARG A 71 -21.13 -13.25 21.43
N GLY A 72 -20.07 -13.65 22.16
CA GLY A 72 -19.99 -14.98 22.78
C GLY A 72 -20.03 -16.12 21.75
N LEU A 73 -19.50 -15.90 20.55
CA LEU A 73 -19.60 -16.81 19.42
C LEU A 73 -18.25 -17.52 19.17
N ASP A 74 -18.24 -18.84 19.05
CA ASP A 74 -17.07 -19.57 18.57
C ASP A 74 -16.89 -19.30 17.05
N TRP A 75 -15.66 -19.01 16.64
CA TRP A 75 -15.33 -18.76 15.24
C TRP A 75 -15.68 -19.95 14.31
N ARG A 76 -15.76 -21.18 14.86
CA ARG A 76 -16.14 -22.39 14.12
C ARG A 76 -17.65 -22.44 13.80
N GLU A 77 -18.44 -21.74 14.57
CA GLU A 77 -19.89 -21.70 14.44
C GLU A 77 -20.40 -20.47 13.68
N ALA A 78 -19.46 -19.54 13.35
CA ALA A 78 -19.80 -18.31 12.65
C ALA A 78 -20.49 -18.57 11.31
N ARG A 79 -21.51 -17.78 11.01
CA ARG A 79 -22.29 -17.80 9.77
C ARG A 79 -22.10 -16.53 8.97
N LEU A 80 -22.60 -16.54 7.75
CA LEU A 80 -22.49 -15.37 6.87
C LEU A 80 -23.15 -14.12 7.46
N GLU A 81 -24.26 -14.31 8.18
CA GLU A 81 -25.00 -13.26 8.89
C GLU A 81 -24.13 -12.60 9.96
N ASP A 82 -23.38 -13.39 10.72
CA ASP A 82 -22.46 -12.89 11.76
C ASP A 82 -21.33 -12.03 11.15
N ILE A 83 -20.87 -12.39 9.95
CA ILE A 83 -19.91 -11.54 9.21
C ILE A 83 -20.58 -10.26 8.72
N GLY A 84 -21.86 -10.29 8.38
CA GLY A 84 -22.64 -9.07 8.11
C GLY A 84 -22.72 -8.15 9.32
N GLU A 85 -22.95 -8.71 10.53
CA GLU A 85 -22.93 -7.96 11.78
C GLU A 85 -21.53 -7.44 12.15
N PHE A 86 -20.48 -8.23 11.87
CA PHE A 86 -19.08 -7.77 12.01
C PHE A 86 -18.81 -6.52 11.16
N VAL A 87 -19.33 -6.47 9.94
CA VAL A 87 -19.23 -5.27 9.09
C VAL A 87 -19.91 -4.07 9.74
N ALA A 88 -21.11 -4.25 10.28
CA ALA A 88 -21.82 -3.18 10.99
C ALA A 88 -21.06 -2.73 12.24
N TRP A 89 -20.54 -3.68 13.02
CA TRP A 89 -19.74 -3.43 14.21
C TRP A 89 -18.45 -2.64 13.91
N LEU A 90 -17.76 -2.93 12.80
CA LEU A 90 -16.58 -2.18 12.37
C LEU A 90 -16.88 -0.72 12.06
N GLN A 91 -18.11 -0.40 11.66
CA GLN A 91 -18.54 0.97 11.33
C GLN A 91 -18.90 1.79 12.57
N LEU A 92 -19.05 1.15 13.73
CA LEU A 92 -19.29 1.83 15.00
C LEU A 92 -18.02 2.49 15.52
N PRO A 93 -18.09 3.63 16.21
CA PRO A 93 -16.98 4.20 16.95
C PRO A 93 -16.49 3.22 18.02
N PRO A 94 -15.18 3.24 18.40
CA PRO A 94 -14.61 2.29 19.35
C PRO A 94 -15.39 2.20 20.67
N ALA A 95 -15.82 3.33 21.23
CA ALA A 95 -16.62 3.40 22.45
C ALA A 95 -18.00 2.72 22.33
N GLY A 96 -18.51 2.54 21.10
CA GLY A 96 -19.80 1.91 20.84
C GLY A 96 -19.71 0.40 20.57
N ARG A 97 -18.52 -0.14 20.46
CA ARG A 97 -18.31 -1.54 20.10
C ARG A 97 -18.53 -2.53 21.26
N SER A 98 -18.52 -2.04 22.49
CA SER A 98 -18.74 -2.83 23.72
C SER A 98 -20.10 -2.61 24.36
N GLY A 99 -20.96 -1.73 23.82
CA GLY A 99 -22.25 -1.36 24.40
C GLY A 99 -23.46 -2.02 23.72
N VAL A 100 -24.54 -2.21 24.48
CA VAL A 100 -25.84 -2.71 23.96
C VAL A 100 -26.53 -1.66 23.07
N VAL A 101 -26.32 -0.38 23.38
CA VAL A 101 -26.86 0.75 22.63
C VAL A 101 -25.78 1.82 22.50
N THR A 102 -25.55 2.28 21.28
CA THR A 102 -24.60 3.35 20.97
C THR A 102 -25.32 4.56 20.41
N VAL A 103 -25.07 5.72 21.01
CA VAL A 103 -25.51 7.00 20.43
C VAL A 103 -24.56 7.35 19.29
N LEU A 104 -25.07 7.37 18.07
CA LEU A 104 -24.30 7.81 16.91
C LEU A 104 -24.16 9.34 16.98
N THR A 105 -22.95 9.80 17.21
CA THR A 105 -22.59 11.24 17.20
C THR A 105 -22.33 11.76 15.78
N SER A 106 -22.21 10.85 14.80
CA SER A 106 -21.96 11.17 13.40
C SER A 106 -22.62 10.13 12.50
N SER A 107 -23.15 10.56 11.36
CA SER A 107 -23.63 9.68 10.29
C SER A 107 -22.49 9.12 9.42
N VAL A 108 -21.25 9.55 9.66
CA VAL A 108 -20.08 9.08 8.91
C VAL A 108 -19.55 7.81 9.57
N PRO A 109 -19.44 6.69 8.83
CA PRO A 109 -18.85 5.47 9.35
C PRO A 109 -17.41 5.68 9.82
N GLU A 110 -17.07 5.14 10.99
CA GLU A 110 -15.70 5.22 11.55
C GLU A 110 -14.65 4.61 10.61
N VAL A 111 -15.01 3.53 9.94
CA VAL A 111 -14.13 2.81 9.03
C VAL A 111 -14.64 2.88 7.59
N SER A 112 -13.78 3.28 6.66
CA SER A 112 -14.14 3.36 5.24
C SER A 112 -14.50 2.00 4.64
N ALA A 113 -15.39 1.99 3.63
CA ALA A 113 -15.76 0.78 2.89
C ALA A 113 -14.53 0.04 2.30
N ALA A 114 -13.49 0.77 1.88
CA ALA A 114 -12.24 0.17 1.40
C ALA A 114 -11.50 -0.59 2.51
N THR A 115 -11.44 -0.02 3.73
CA THR A 115 -10.84 -0.66 4.89
C THR A 115 -11.64 -1.88 5.33
N VAL A 116 -12.97 -1.80 5.36
CA VAL A 116 -13.84 -2.96 5.64
C VAL A 116 -13.60 -4.07 4.61
N ASN A 117 -13.56 -3.75 3.33
CA ASN A 117 -13.28 -4.73 2.27
C ASN A 117 -11.90 -5.38 2.40
N ARG A 118 -10.90 -4.64 2.87
CA ARG A 118 -9.56 -5.18 3.17
C ARG A 118 -9.61 -6.17 4.34
N LYS A 119 -10.29 -5.80 5.44
CA LYS A 119 -10.50 -6.69 6.60
C LYS A 119 -11.26 -7.96 6.22
N LEU A 120 -12.32 -7.84 5.43
CA LEU A 120 -13.05 -9.00 4.90
C LEU A 120 -12.18 -9.89 4.00
N ALA A 121 -11.15 -9.33 3.33
CA ALA A 121 -10.20 -10.15 2.58
C ALA A 121 -9.32 -11.00 3.50
N ALA A 122 -8.88 -10.46 4.64
CA ALA A 122 -8.14 -11.20 5.65
C ALA A 122 -9.01 -12.30 6.28
N VAL A 123 -10.25 -11.98 6.66
CA VAL A 123 -11.24 -12.93 7.21
C VAL A 123 -11.53 -14.06 6.21
N SER A 124 -11.76 -13.73 4.94
CA SER A 124 -11.96 -14.74 3.88
C SER A 124 -10.74 -15.64 3.71
N SER A 125 -9.53 -15.07 3.78
CA SER A 125 -8.28 -15.83 3.69
C SER A 125 -8.11 -16.77 4.89
N PHE A 126 -8.48 -16.32 6.09
CA PHE A 126 -8.47 -17.12 7.31
C PHE A 126 -9.43 -18.32 7.20
N TYR A 127 -10.70 -18.09 6.91
CA TYR A 127 -11.68 -19.19 6.79
C TYR A 127 -11.33 -20.14 5.63
N ALA A 128 -10.80 -19.65 4.52
CA ALA A 128 -10.32 -20.49 3.45
C ALA A 128 -9.09 -21.35 3.85
N HIS A 129 -8.24 -20.87 4.77
CA HIS A 129 -7.14 -21.64 5.34
C HIS A 129 -7.68 -22.71 6.29
N GLN A 130 -8.60 -22.37 7.19
CA GLN A 130 -9.17 -23.32 8.13
C GLN A 130 -9.96 -24.43 7.43
N ALA A 131 -10.72 -24.08 6.39
CA ALA A 131 -11.46 -25.05 5.57
C ALA A 131 -10.56 -26.10 4.90
N ARG A 132 -9.30 -25.76 4.57
CA ARG A 132 -8.33 -26.73 4.03
C ARG A 132 -7.75 -27.66 5.08
N ASN A 133 -7.88 -27.31 6.33
CA ASN A 133 -7.44 -28.12 7.48
C ASN A 133 -8.63 -28.83 8.16
N ASP A 134 -9.78 -28.90 7.49
CA ASP A 134 -11.03 -29.47 7.99
C ASP A 134 -11.49 -28.85 9.33
N GLU A 135 -11.14 -27.59 9.56
CA GLU A 135 -11.54 -26.82 10.72
C GLU A 135 -12.54 -25.70 10.36
N GLY A 136 -13.61 -25.53 11.15
CA GLY A 136 -14.58 -24.44 11.04
C GLY A 136 -15.65 -24.59 9.95
N PRO A 137 -16.41 -23.52 9.68
CA PRO A 137 -17.62 -23.55 8.84
C PRO A 137 -17.33 -23.62 7.33
N GLY A 138 -16.15 -23.96 6.93
CA GLY A 138 -15.74 -23.96 5.53
C GLY A 138 -15.41 -22.56 5.00
N ASP A 139 -15.49 -22.38 3.69
CA ASP A 139 -15.19 -21.09 3.06
C ASP A 139 -16.41 -20.14 3.14
N LEU A 140 -16.64 -19.63 4.34
CA LEU A 140 -17.80 -18.83 4.74
C LEU A 140 -18.08 -17.63 3.83
N LEU A 141 -17.03 -17.02 3.29
CA LEU A 141 -17.13 -15.79 2.48
C LEU A 141 -17.02 -16.04 0.98
N ALA A 142 -16.91 -17.29 0.54
CA ALA A 142 -16.86 -17.60 -0.88
C ALA A 142 -18.25 -17.67 -1.49
N ALA A 143 -18.44 -16.93 -2.57
CA ALA A 143 -19.62 -17.04 -3.42
C ALA A 143 -19.17 -17.33 -4.85
N TRP A 144 -19.83 -18.28 -5.50
CA TRP A 144 -19.67 -18.50 -6.92
C TRP A 144 -20.46 -17.45 -7.69
N ARG A 145 -19.78 -16.64 -8.48
CA ARG A 145 -20.41 -15.61 -9.32
C ARG A 145 -20.25 -15.98 -10.79
N THR A 146 -21.35 -15.96 -11.51
CA THR A 146 -21.34 -16.00 -12.98
C THR A 146 -21.14 -14.60 -13.51
N GLY A 147 -20.30 -14.43 -14.53
CA GLY A 147 -20.04 -13.12 -15.14
C GLY A 147 -21.34 -12.45 -15.60
N GLY A 148 -21.70 -11.32 -14.98
CA GLY A 148 -22.89 -10.56 -15.29
C GLY A 148 -22.84 -9.88 -16.67
N ARG A 149 -24.00 -9.67 -17.30
CA ARG A 149 -24.19 -8.90 -18.54
C ARG A 149 -23.99 -7.39 -18.27
N GLY A 150 -22.80 -6.84 -18.26
CA GLY A 150 -22.71 -5.37 -18.13
C GLY A 150 -21.42 -4.78 -17.54
N GLY A 151 -20.29 -5.45 -17.57
CA GLY A 151 -19.00 -4.90 -17.14
C GLY A 151 -17.97 -4.92 -18.27
N TRP A 152 -16.84 -4.20 -18.07
CA TRP A 152 -15.67 -4.30 -18.94
C TRP A 152 -15.30 -5.77 -19.16
N LYS A 153 -15.20 -6.16 -20.44
CA LYS A 153 -14.93 -7.54 -20.85
C LYS A 153 -13.47 -7.62 -21.26
N PRO A 154 -12.63 -8.47 -20.62
CA PRO A 154 -11.29 -8.73 -21.09
C PRO A 154 -11.29 -9.25 -22.53
N PHE A 155 -10.21 -9.03 -23.28
CA PHE A 155 -10.07 -9.47 -24.68
C PHE A 155 -10.45 -10.94 -24.92
N LEU A 156 -10.14 -11.82 -23.97
CA LEU A 156 -10.47 -13.27 -24.03
C LEU A 156 -11.81 -13.63 -23.33
N HIS A 157 -12.68 -12.68 -23.08
CA HIS A 157 -13.97 -12.95 -22.42
C HIS A 157 -14.84 -13.97 -23.18
N HIS A 158 -14.71 -14.04 -24.50
CA HIS A 158 -15.44 -15.02 -25.33
C HIS A 158 -15.01 -16.47 -25.03
N VAL A 159 -13.75 -16.70 -24.60
CA VAL A 159 -13.21 -18.02 -24.22
C VAL A 159 -13.63 -18.41 -22.80
N SER A 160 -13.81 -17.43 -21.90
CA SER A 160 -14.22 -17.65 -20.50
C SER A 160 -15.70 -17.46 -20.24
N ARG A 161 -16.51 -17.32 -21.30
CA ARG A 161 -17.94 -17.01 -21.22
C ARG A 161 -18.69 -18.08 -20.40
N GLY A 162 -19.24 -17.65 -19.27
CA GLY A 162 -20.07 -18.53 -18.44
C GLY A 162 -19.31 -19.37 -17.39
N LYS A 163 -17.99 -19.29 -17.29
CA LYS A 163 -17.29 -19.97 -16.19
C LYS A 163 -17.54 -19.20 -14.89
N PRO A 164 -18.09 -19.86 -13.86
CA PRO A 164 -18.26 -19.23 -12.57
C PRO A 164 -16.89 -18.91 -11.97
N TYR A 165 -16.72 -17.73 -11.41
CA TYR A 165 -15.53 -17.36 -10.66
C TYR A 165 -15.85 -17.21 -9.19
N ARG A 166 -14.87 -17.54 -8.35
CA ARG A 166 -15.00 -17.43 -6.90
C ARG A 166 -14.84 -15.96 -6.50
N GLY A 167 -15.89 -15.37 -5.99
CA GLY A 167 -15.92 -14.01 -5.45
C GLY A 167 -16.21 -14.01 -3.95
N ARG A 168 -16.11 -12.86 -3.29
CA ARG A 168 -16.57 -12.69 -1.91
C ARG A 168 -18.07 -12.48 -1.87
N ALA A 169 -18.75 -13.14 -0.93
CA ALA A 169 -20.20 -12.99 -0.72
C ALA A 169 -20.54 -11.56 -0.29
N ILE A 170 -19.74 -11.01 0.65
CA ILE A 170 -19.92 -9.65 1.17
C ILE A 170 -18.84 -8.74 0.61
N THR A 171 -19.25 -7.65 -0.02
CA THR A 171 -18.34 -6.60 -0.51
C THR A 171 -19.08 -5.26 -0.47
N LEU A 172 -18.54 -4.28 0.23
CA LEU A 172 -19.10 -2.94 0.27
C LEU A 172 -18.72 -2.16 -1.00
N LYS A 173 -19.66 -1.38 -1.51
CA LYS A 173 -19.40 -0.45 -2.62
C LYS A 173 -18.50 0.68 -2.09
N ALA A 174 -17.23 0.65 -2.47
CA ALA A 174 -16.28 1.72 -2.17
C ALA A 174 -16.25 2.71 -3.35
N PRO A 175 -16.40 4.02 -3.10
CA PRO A 175 -16.21 5.00 -4.15
C PRO A 175 -14.76 4.94 -4.67
N LYS A 176 -14.59 4.93 -5.99
CA LYS A 176 -13.27 5.07 -6.59
C LYS A 176 -12.81 6.52 -6.36
N LYS A 177 -11.90 6.73 -5.44
CA LYS A 177 -11.21 8.01 -5.29
C LYS A 177 -10.14 8.09 -6.34
N LEU A 178 -10.13 9.18 -7.11
CA LEU A 178 -8.99 9.50 -7.98
C LEU A 178 -7.75 9.72 -7.10
N PRO A 179 -6.58 9.23 -7.51
CA PRO A 179 -5.36 9.48 -6.77
C PRO A 179 -5.09 10.98 -6.73
N ARG A 180 -4.79 11.51 -5.55
CA ARG A 180 -4.32 12.89 -5.44
C ARG A 180 -2.92 12.98 -6.00
N ILE A 181 -2.69 14.02 -6.79
CA ILE A 181 -1.39 14.39 -7.35
C ILE A 181 -0.98 15.74 -6.76
N LEU A 182 0.31 15.96 -6.66
CA LEU A 182 0.86 17.28 -6.32
C LEU A 182 1.01 18.09 -7.63
N THR A 183 0.65 19.34 -7.56
CA THR A 183 0.97 20.32 -8.61
C THR A 183 2.48 20.59 -8.62
N VAL A 184 2.97 21.22 -9.70
CA VAL A 184 4.39 21.65 -9.77
C VAL A 184 4.73 22.58 -8.60
N ALA A 185 3.85 23.54 -8.28
CA ALA A 185 4.07 24.48 -7.19
C ALA A 185 4.08 23.79 -5.82
N GLU A 186 3.18 22.84 -5.56
CA GLU A 186 3.17 22.06 -4.32
C GLU A 186 4.42 21.17 -4.19
N THR A 187 4.84 20.55 -5.29
CA THR A 187 6.08 19.75 -5.31
C THR A 187 7.28 20.63 -5.00
N GLN A 188 7.38 21.79 -5.64
CA GLN A 188 8.45 22.76 -5.39
C GLN A 188 8.46 23.21 -3.92
N ALA A 189 7.30 23.54 -3.38
CA ALA A 189 7.19 23.94 -1.98
C ALA A 189 7.68 22.83 -1.00
N VAL A 190 7.42 21.57 -1.29
CA VAL A 190 7.95 20.44 -0.50
C VAL A 190 9.48 20.37 -0.60
N LEU A 191 10.05 20.51 -1.80
CA LEU A 191 11.49 20.48 -2.03
C LEU A 191 12.21 21.67 -1.37
N ASP A 192 11.63 22.87 -1.45
CA ASP A 192 12.19 24.08 -0.85
C ASP A 192 12.12 24.08 0.67
N ALA A 193 11.11 23.42 1.23
CA ALA A 193 11.01 23.20 2.68
C ALA A 193 12.03 22.19 3.24
N CYS A 194 12.71 21.42 2.37
CA CYS A 194 13.81 20.54 2.76
C CYS A 194 15.06 21.36 3.02
N THR A 195 15.47 21.44 4.29
CA THR A 195 16.68 22.18 4.71
C THR A 195 17.97 21.40 4.53
N ARG A 196 17.89 20.11 4.15
CA ARG A 196 19.00 19.18 4.01
C ARG A 196 19.00 18.56 2.62
N LEU A 197 20.18 18.39 2.03
CA LEU A 197 20.33 17.80 0.69
C LEU A 197 19.85 16.35 0.63
N ARG A 198 20.11 15.54 1.67
CA ARG A 198 19.56 14.18 1.79
C ARG A 198 18.04 14.18 1.64
N ASP A 199 17.36 15.05 2.38
CA ASP A 199 15.91 15.10 2.44
C ASP A 199 15.35 15.59 1.10
N ARG A 200 15.97 16.60 0.51
CA ARG A 200 15.63 17.12 -0.82
C ARG A 200 15.82 16.07 -1.90
N PHE A 201 16.97 15.38 -1.89
CA PHE A 201 17.26 14.31 -2.84
C PHE A 201 16.26 13.17 -2.74
N PHE A 202 15.86 12.78 -1.52
CA PHE A 202 14.85 11.75 -1.31
C PHE A 202 13.53 12.05 -2.03
N PHE A 203 12.99 13.25 -1.88
CA PHE A 203 11.73 13.64 -2.51
C PHE A 203 11.88 13.95 -4.00
N ALA A 204 12.99 14.56 -4.42
CA ALA A 204 13.30 14.80 -5.83
C ALA A 204 13.38 13.47 -6.60
N LEU A 205 14.05 12.47 -6.04
CA LEU A 205 14.15 11.15 -6.61
C LEU A 205 12.78 10.48 -6.75
N MET A 206 11.93 10.54 -5.72
CA MET A 206 10.56 10.02 -5.80
C MET A 206 9.73 10.73 -6.87
N HIS A 207 9.86 12.05 -6.99
CA HIS A 207 9.17 12.84 -7.99
C HIS A 207 9.61 12.53 -9.42
N GLU A 208 10.90 12.37 -9.62
CA GLU A 208 11.50 12.13 -10.94
C GLU A 208 11.21 10.71 -11.42
N THR A 209 11.48 9.71 -10.57
CA THR A 209 11.45 8.29 -10.94
C THR A 209 10.11 7.60 -10.68
N GLY A 210 9.21 8.21 -9.93
CA GLY A 210 7.99 7.57 -9.47
C GLY A 210 8.21 6.36 -8.54
N CYS A 211 9.40 6.21 -7.98
CA CYS A 211 9.71 5.13 -7.04
C CYS A 211 8.89 5.24 -5.75
N ARG A 212 8.61 4.10 -5.12
CA ARG A 212 7.99 4.07 -3.79
C ARG A 212 9.02 4.44 -2.73
N ALA A 213 8.58 5.05 -1.63
CA ALA A 213 9.47 5.40 -0.51
C ALA A 213 10.33 4.20 -0.04
N GLY A 214 9.74 2.99 0.03
CA GLY A 214 10.49 1.79 0.40
C GLY A 214 11.50 1.34 -0.66
N GLU A 215 11.28 1.65 -1.93
CA GLU A 215 12.26 1.39 -3.00
C GLU A 215 13.43 2.36 -2.88
N VAL A 216 13.15 3.63 -2.62
CA VAL A 216 14.17 4.68 -2.43
C VAL A 216 15.00 4.43 -1.17
N LEU A 217 14.37 4.07 -0.04
CA LEU A 217 15.06 3.75 1.21
C LEU A 217 15.96 2.51 1.12
N GLY A 218 15.75 1.65 0.13
CA GLY A 218 16.55 0.46 -0.13
C GLY A 218 17.66 0.65 -1.16
N LEU A 219 17.81 1.86 -1.75
CA LEU A 219 18.83 2.14 -2.75
C LEU A 219 20.23 2.10 -2.15
N ARG A 220 21.14 1.54 -2.92
CA ARG A 220 22.57 1.54 -2.65
C ARG A 220 23.32 2.41 -3.66
N HIS A 221 24.53 2.80 -3.33
CA HIS A 221 25.36 3.61 -4.23
C HIS A 221 25.60 2.92 -5.57
N GLU A 222 25.74 1.59 -5.58
CA GLU A 222 25.89 0.77 -6.80
C GLU A 222 24.66 0.80 -7.73
N ASP A 223 23.49 1.21 -7.22
CA ASP A 223 22.25 1.29 -8.00
C ASP A 223 22.15 2.61 -8.79
N ILE A 224 23.05 3.56 -8.56
CA ILE A 224 23.09 4.88 -9.22
C ILE A 224 24.24 4.91 -10.22
N ALA A 225 23.93 4.70 -11.48
CA ALA A 225 24.84 4.83 -12.59
C ALA A 225 24.88 6.30 -13.03
N ALA A 226 25.77 7.09 -12.38
CA ALA A 226 25.79 8.54 -12.56
C ALA A 226 26.19 8.97 -13.99
N ALA A 227 27.11 8.25 -14.62
CA ALA A 227 27.57 8.52 -15.97
C ALA A 227 26.46 8.26 -17.01
N GLU A 228 25.68 7.22 -16.81
CA GLU A 228 24.57 6.81 -17.67
C GLU A 228 23.26 7.58 -17.34
N GLN A 229 23.24 8.30 -16.21
CA GLN A 229 22.05 8.99 -15.70
C GLN A 229 20.89 8.01 -15.49
N GLU A 230 21.17 6.90 -14.82
CA GLU A 230 20.22 5.83 -14.56
C GLU A 230 20.21 5.42 -13.09
N ILE A 231 19.02 5.04 -12.62
CA ILE A 231 18.81 4.49 -11.28
C ILE A 231 18.13 3.15 -11.39
N THR A 232 18.74 2.11 -10.82
CA THR A 232 18.24 0.74 -10.84
C THR A 232 17.60 0.39 -9.51
N VAL A 233 16.32 0.05 -9.53
CA VAL A 233 15.60 -0.46 -8.36
C VAL A 233 15.74 -1.97 -8.32
N MET A 234 16.40 -2.49 -7.29
CA MET A 234 16.63 -3.93 -7.11
C MET A 234 15.77 -4.49 -5.98
N PRO A 235 15.12 -5.67 -6.18
CA PRO A 235 14.47 -6.38 -5.09
C PRO A 235 15.52 -7.00 -4.18
N ARG A 236 15.67 -6.43 -2.98
CA ARG A 236 16.62 -6.90 -1.95
C ARG A 236 15.95 -6.95 -0.59
N GLU A 237 16.51 -7.74 0.31
CA GLU A 237 16.26 -7.60 1.73
C GLU A 237 17.23 -6.53 2.29
N ASN A 238 16.67 -5.57 3.01
CA ASN A 238 17.40 -4.44 3.54
C ASN A 238 17.31 -4.40 5.07
N ALA A 239 18.39 -3.98 5.72
CA ALA A 239 18.50 -3.91 7.18
C ALA A 239 17.41 -3.02 7.83
N ASN A 240 16.97 -1.98 7.10
CA ASN A 240 15.88 -1.08 7.52
C ASN A 240 14.46 -1.63 7.20
N GLY A 241 14.35 -2.86 6.70
CA GLY A 241 13.08 -3.48 6.30
C GLY A 241 12.46 -2.91 5.03
N ALA A 242 13.15 -2.01 4.33
CA ALA A 242 12.71 -1.47 3.04
C ALA A 242 12.74 -2.58 1.97
N ARG A 243 11.72 -2.63 1.13
CA ARG A 243 11.61 -3.66 0.08
C ARG A 243 11.04 -3.08 -1.21
N ALA A 244 11.59 -3.48 -2.34
CA ALA A 244 10.94 -3.33 -3.63
C ALA A 244 9.84 -4.39 -3.77
N LYS A 245 8.62 -3.96 -4.07
CA LYS A 245 7.46 -4.86 -4.30
C LYS A 245 7.37 -5.35 -5.75
N SER A 246 8.20 -4.78 -6.63
CA SER A 246 8.29 -5.11 -8.05
C SER A 246 9.63 -5.76 -8.36
N GLY A 247 9.73 -6.39 -9.53
CA GLY A 247 11.00 -6.87 -10.06
C GLY A 247 12.02 -5.73 -10.29
N ALA A 248 13.25 -6.10 -10.63
CA ALA A 248 14.29 -5.14 -10.99
C ALA A 248 13.87 -4.29 -12.17
N ARG A 249 14.22 -2.99 -12.13
CA ARG A 249 14.00 -2.05 -13.23
C ARG A 249 14.98 -0.88 -13.15
N THR A 250 15.35 -0.38 -14.30
CA THR A 250 16.16 0.83 -14.46
C THR A 250 15.29 1.98 -14.92
N VAL A 251 15.49 3.15 -14.32
CA VAL A 251 14.75 4.39 -14.61
C VAL A 251 15.77 5.45 -15.01
N PRO A 252 15.72 5.98 -16.24
CA PRO A 252 16.52 7.14 -16.65
C PRO A 252 16.11 8.38 -15.85
N VAL A 253 17.07 9.22 -15.53
CA VAL A 253 16.87 10.44 -14.74
C VAL A 253 17.58 11.65 -15.36
N ALA A 254 17.12 12.84 -15.01
CA ALA A 254 17.72 14.08 -15.47
C ALA A 254 19.12 14.31 -14.82
N PRO A 255 20.04 14.98 -15.55
CA PRO A 255 21.38 15.30 -15.00
C PRO A 255 21.32 16.13 -13.73
N GLU A 256 20.25 16.91 -13.53
CA GLU A 256 20.01 17.72 -12.33
C GLU A 256 19.86 16.86 -11.08
N LEU A 257 19.20 15.70 -11.20
CA LEU A 257 19.06 14.76 -10.07
C LEU A 257 20.40 14.12 -9.69
N ILE A 258 21.22 13.81 -10.68
CA ILE A 258 22.59 13.30 -10.47
C ILE A 258 23.48 14.36 -9.81
N ARG A 259 23.36 15.63 -10.21
CA ARG A 259 24.08 16.74 -9.54
C ARG A 259 23.65 16.85 -8.08
N LEU A 260 22.35 16.83 -7.80
CA LEU A 260 21.84 16.86 -6.42
C LEU A 260 22.34 15.68 -5.59
N TYR A 261 22.48 14.49 -6.20
CA TYR A 261 23.11 13.35 -5.55
C TYR A 261 24.58 13.60 -5.24
N ALA A 262 25.35 14.15 -6.18
CA ALA A 262 26.76 14.47 -5.98
C ALA A 262 26.97 15.54 -4.88
N ASP A 263 26.14 16.60 -4.88
CA ASP A 263 26.13 17.64 -3.85
C ASP A 263 25.83 17.04 -2.47
N TYR A 264 24.83 16.17 -2.39
CA TYR A 264 24.49 15.43 -1.17
C TYR A 264 25.69 14.61 -0.65
N LEU A 265 26.36 13.86 -1.54
CA LEU A 265 27.54 13.06 -1.16
C LEU A 265 28.68 13.94 -0.68
N HIS A 266 28.91 15.06 -1.34
CA HIS A 266 30.03 15.95 -1.02
C HIS A 266 29.80 16.75 0.27
N GLU A 267 28.61 17.31 0.44
CA GLU A 267 28.35 18.27 1.50
C GLU A 267 27.86 17.64 2.81
N GLU A 268 27.07 16.55 2.73
CA GLU A 268 26.42 15.98 3.91
C GLU A 268 26.84 14.54 4.22
N TYR A 269 26.99 13.68 3.19
CA TYR A 269 27.33 12.27 3.40
C TYR A 269 28.79 12.12 3.87
N GLY A 270 29.70 12.80 3.19
CA GLY A 270 31.15 12.84 3.57
C GLY A 270 31.78 11.45 3.59
N GLY A 271 32.50 11.17 4.66
CA GLY A 271 33.24 9.92 4.86
C GLY A 271 32.44 8.79 5.54
N ILE A 272 31.10 8.82 5.46
CA ILE A 272 30.29 7.72 6.02
C ILE A 272 30.51 6.45 5.19
N ASP A 273 30.92 5.36 5.86
CA ASP A 273 31.09 4.04 5.25
C ASP A 273 29.78 3.26 5.33
N SER A 274 29.01 3.26 4.25
CA SER A 274 27.77 2.52 4.12
C SER A 274 27.41 2.30 2.65
N ASP A 275 26.87 1.13 2.32
CA ASP A 275 26.36 0.86 0.97
C ASP A 275 25.10 1.67 0.63
N TYR A 276 24.35 2.09 1.66
CA TYR A 276 23.08 2.75 1.48
C TYR A 276 23.21 4.21 1.10
N VAL A 277 22.42 4.65 0.12
CA VAL A 277 22.34 6.05 -0.29
C VAL A 277 21.71 6.90 0.83
N PHE A 278 20.68 6.39 1.48
CA PHE A 278 19.97 7.10 2.54
C PHE A 278 20.30 6.50 3.91
N VAL A 279 21.00 7.27 4.72
CA VAL A 279 21.52 6.84 6.03
C VAL A 279 21.23 7.88 7.12
N ASN A 280 21.40 7.46 8.36
CA ASN A 280 21.47 8.38 9.49
C ASN A 280 22.79 9.14 9.44
N ILE A 281 22.71 10.44 9.20
CA ILE A 281 23.90 11.33 9.15
C ILE A 281 24.07 12.05 10.49
N TRP A 282 22.97 12.55 11.06
CA TRP A 282 22.97 13.40 12.26
C TRP A 282 22.51 12.70 13.53
N ALA A 283 21.97 11.50 13.42
CA ALA A 283 21.51 10.68 14.55
C ALA A 283 22.30 9.39 14.64
N GLU A 284 22.53 8.92 15.86
CA GLU A 284 23.17 7.62 16.08
C GLU A 284 22.16 6.47 15.86
N PRO A 285 22.62 5.32 15.40
CA PRO A 285 23.97 5.08 14.87
C PRO A 285 24.13 5.70 13.47
N LYS A 286 25.21 6.47 13.27
CA LYS A 286 25.56 7.06 11.98
C LYS A 286 25.85 5.98 10.94
N GLY A 287 25.55 6.25 9.67
CA GLY A 287 25.75 5.30 8.57
C GLY A 287 24.73 4.16 8.51
N GLN A 288 23.88 3.99 9.53
CA GLN A 288 22.80 3.02 9.47
C GLN A 288 21.77 3.43 8.41
N ALA A 289 21.28 2.45 7.66
CA ALA A 289 20.23 2.66 6.68
C ALA A 289 19.01 3.41 7.26
N TRP A 290 18.59 4.49 6.60
CA TRP A 290 17.51 5.36 7.07
C TRP A 290 16.20 4.61 7.15
N SER A 291 15.52 4.70 8.30
CA SER A 291 14.32 3.94 8.56
C SER A 291 13.08 4.57 7.91
N TYR A 292 12.06 3.73 7.64
CA TYR A 292 10.78 4.21 7.15
C TYR A 292 10.10 5.17 8.14
N GLN A 293 10.25 4.91 9.45
CA GLN A 293 9.69 5.78 10.49
C GLN A 293 10.34 7.17 10.45
N ALA A 294 11.67 7.25 10.36
CA ALA A 294 12.37 8.52 10.28
C ALA A 294 12.02 9.33 9.02
N ALA A 295 11.82 8.64 7.89
CA ALA A 295 11.32 9.27 6.66
C ALA A 295 9.88 9.78 6.82
N TYR A 296 9.02 9.03 7.52
CA TYR A 296 7.65 9.47 7.80
C TYR A 296 7.61 10.66 8.76
N ASP A 297 8.46 10.68 9.78
CA ASP A 297 8.59 11.82 10.70
C ASP A 297 9.06 13.09 9.97
N LEU A 298 9.90 12.94 8.93
CA LEU A 298 10.24 14.04 8.04
C LEU A 298 9.00 14.56 7.28
N VAL A 299 8.18 13.66 6.74
CA VAL A 299 6.93 14.05 6.07
C VAL A 299 6.04 14.89 7.00
N LEU A 300 5.88 14.47 8.26
CA LEU A 300 5.09 15.23 9.24
C LEU A 300 5.67 16.63 9.47
N ARG A 301 7.00 16.75 9.58
CA ARG A 301 7.65 18.07 9.71
C ARG A 301 7.47 18.95 8.48
N LEU A 302 7.53 18.37 7.28
CA LEU A 302 7.33 19.11 6.03
C LEU A 302 5.87 19.55 5.87
N ARG A 303 4.90 18.70 6.25
CA ARG A 303 3.47 19.11 6.31
C ARG A 303 3.28 20.32 7.21
N ALA A 304 3.89 20.32 8.40
CA ALA A 304 3.81 21.45 9.32
C ALA A 304 4.46 22.73 8.76
N ARG A 305 5.56 22.60 8.02
CA ARG A 305 6.27 23.77 7.42
C ARG A 305 5.56 24.35 6.22
N THR A 306 4.98 23.50 5.36
CA THR A 306 4.37 23.92 4.09
C THR A 306 2.88 24.19 4.21
N GLY A 307 2.23 23.69 5.25
CA GLY A 307 0.76 23.66 5.35
C GLY A 307 0.09 22.67 4.39
N LEU A 308 0.86 21.89 3.64
CA LEU A 308 0.37 20.92 2.66
C LEU A 308 0.19 19.55 3.35
N ASP A 309 -1.02 19.02 3.31
CA ASP A 309 -1.26 17.61 3.70
C ASP A 309 -0.96 16.71 2.49
N PHE A 310 0.28 16.26 2.38
CA PHE A 310 0.74 15.39 1.30
C PHE A 310 1.21 14.03 1.79
N ASP A 311 1.05 13.02 0.95
CA ASP A 311 1.61 11.69 1.15
C ASP A 311 2.75 11.47 0.13
N PRO A 312 3.90 10.88 0.51
CA PRO A 312 4.97 10.56 -0.43
C PRO A 312 4.51 9.78 -1.66
N HIS A 313 3.46 8.98 -1.52
CA HIS A 313 2.89 8.23 -2.63
C HIS A 313 2.27 9.13 -3.72
N TRP A 314 1.87 10.36 -3.36
CA TRP A 314 1.37 11.33 -4.34
C TRP A 314 2.45 11.83 -5.29
N LEU A 315 3.71 11.88 -4.87
CA LEU A 315 4.84 12.17 -5.78
C LEU A 315 4.92 11.13 -6.90
N ARG A 316 4.75 9.86 -6.56
CA ARG A 316 4.68 8.79 -7.55
C ARG A 316 3.47 8.93 -8.48
N HIS A 317 2.31 9.31 -7.95
CA HIS A 317 1.14 9.59 -8.76
C HIS A 317 1.36 10.79 -9.69
N SER A 318 2.04 11.84 -9.18
CA SER A 318 2.41 13.01 -9.97
C SER A 318 3.37 12.66 -11.11
N ALA A 319 4.42 11.86 -10.83
CA ALA A 319 5.35 11.38 -11.86
C ALA A 319 4.62 10.61 -12.97
N ALA A 320 3.80 9.65 -12.60
CA ALA A 320 3.04 8.86 -13.56
C ALA A 320 2.07 9.70 -14.41
N THR A 321 1.35 10.62 -13.77
CA THR A 321 0.42 11.53 -14.46
C THR A 321 1.16 12.46 -15.41
N ARG A 322 2.31 13.02 -14.99
CA ARG A 322 3.16 13.86 -15.83
C ARG A 322 3.62 13.11 -17.07
N TRP A 323 4.21 11.90 -16.91
CA TRP A 323 4.67 11.09 -18.04
C TRP A 323 3.56 10.83 -19.07
N LEU A 324 2.35 10.47 -18.61
CA LEU A 324 1.23 10.21 -19.51
C LEU A 324 0.76 11.48 -20.22
N ARG A 325 0.72 12.64 -19.55
CA ARG A 325 0.39 13.93 -20.15
C ARG A 325 1.45 14.38 -21.16
N ASP A 326 2.72 14.07 -20.90
CA ASP A 326 3.83 14.36 -21.79
C ASP A 326 3.91 13.39 -22.99
N GLY A 327 2.99 12.40 -23.06
CA GLY A 327 2.85 11.47 -24.18
C GLY A 327 3.65 10.19 -24.05
N VAL A 328 4.19 9.88 -22.85
CA VAL A 328 4.79 8.55 -22.59
C VAL A 328 3.68 7.51 -22.60
N SER A 329 3.87 6.40 -23.34
CA SER A 329 2.85 5.36 -23.42
C SER A 329 2.59 4.72 -22.07
N ILE A 330 1.36 4.22 -21.84
CA ILE A 330 0.96 3.62 -20.58
C ILE A 330 1.77 2.36 -20.25
N GLU A 331 2.23 1.63 -21.27
CA GLU A 331 3.08 0.45 -21.14
C GLU A 331 4.45 0.84 -20.59
N VAL A 332 5.05 1.91 -21.14
CA VAL A 332 6.35 2.44 -20.68
C VAL A 332 6.20 2.98 -19.26
N ALA A 333 5.19 3.80 -18.98
CA ALA A 333 4.92 4.31 -17.64
C ALA A 333 4.69 3.17 -16.63
N SER A 334 3.95 2.12 -17.00
CA SER A 334 3.74 0.93 -16.16
C SER A 334 5.05 0.21 -15.84
N LYS A 335 5.95 0.09 -16.82
CA LYS A 335 7.28 -0.51 -16.67
C LYS A 335 8.16 0.30 -15.72
N LEU A 336 8.24 1.63 -15.93
CA LEU A 336 9.00 2.55 -15.08
C LEU A 336 8.49 2.53 -13.64
N LEU A 337 7.19 2.46 -13.44
CA LEU A 337 6.57 2.33 -12.11
C LEU A 337 6.77 0.94 -11.49
N GLY A 338 7.12 -0.08 -12.26
CA GLY A 338 7.22 -1.45 -11.78
C GLY A 338 5.86 -2.02 -11.37
N HIS A 339 4.80 -1.77 -12.16
CA HIS A 339 3.53 -2.44 -11.99
C HIS A 339 3.58 -3.82 -12.66
N SER A 340 3.13 -4.85 -11.95
CA SER A 340 3.05 -6.21 -12.48
C SER A 340 2.02 -6.37 -13.60
N SER A 341 1.11 -5.40 -13.74
CA SER A 341 0.08 -5.36 -14.78
C SER A 341 -0.20 -3.94 -15.23
N VAL A 342 -0.27 -3.74 -16.54
CA VAL A 342 -0.69 -2.48 -17.18
C VAL A 342 -2.09 -2.06 -16.73
N THR A 343 -2.96 -3.03 -16.40
CA THR A 343 -4.31 -2.76 -15.88
C THR A 343 -4.28 -1.96 -14.58
N THR A 344 -3.24 -2.10 -13.76
CA THR A 344 -3.06 -1.29 -12.55
C THR A 344 -2.83 0.19 -12.91
N THR A 345 -1.98 0.45 -13.89
CA THR A 345 -1.72 1.80 -14.38
C THR A 345 -2.97 2.38 -15.03
N SER A 346 -3.64 1.64 -15.91
CA SER A 346 -4.89 2.05 -16.56
C SER A 346 -6.02 2.33 -15.56
N ALA A 347 -6.17 1.49 -14.53
CA ALA A 347 -7.22 1.68 -13.53
C ALA A 347 -7.02 2.92 -12.64
N VAL A 348 -5.76 3.33 -12.46
CA VAL A 348 -5.38 4.48 -11.63
C VAL A 348 -5.27 5.76 -12.45
N TYR A 349 -4.69 5.69 -13.64
CA TYR A 349 -4.34 6.87 -14.46
C TYR A 349 -5.11 6.96 -15.78
N GLY A 350 -5.93 5.98 -16.12
CA GLY A 350 -6.74 5.98 -17.35
C GLY A 350 -7.90 7.01 -17.35
N HIS A 351 -7.94 7.89 -16.37
CA HIS A 351 -8.91 9.00 -16.29
C HIS A 351 -8.30 10.29 -16.85
N LEU A 352 -7.74 10.21 -18.07
CA LEU A 352 -7.35 11.41 -18.81
C LEU A 352 -8.60 12.28 -19.03
N THR A 353 -8.48 13.58 -18.79
CA THR A 353 -9.58 14.53 -19.02
C THR A 353 -9.78 14.74 -20.53
N VAL A 354 -10.88 15.37 -20.91
CA VAL A 354 -11.11 15.77 -22.30
C VAL A 354 -10.02 16.73 -22.76
N GLU A 355 -9.51 17.58 -21.87
CA GLU A 355 -8.41 18.51 -22.12
C GLU A 355 -7.10 17.76 -22.37
N ASP A 356 -6.79 16.72 -21.58
CA ASP A 356 -5.61 15.85 -21.79
C ASP A 356 -5.70 15.13 -23.14
N ALA A 357 -6.89 14.66 -23.53
CA ALA A 357 -7.13 14.04 -24.82
C ALA A 357 -6.97 15.05 -25.99
N ARG A 358 -7.47 16.27 -25.82
CA ARG A 358 -7.31 17.35 -26.79
C ARG A 358 -5.84 17.70 -26.99
N ALA A 359 -5.10 17.94 -25.92
CA ALA A 359 -3.66 18.24 -25.99
C ALA A 359 -2.86 17.12 -26.66
N ALA A 360 -3.18 15.85 -26.40
CA ALA A 360 -2.56 14.72 -27.06
C ALA A 360 -2.85 14.67 -28.57
N LEU A 361 -4.10 14.95 -28.97
CA LEU A 361 -4.52 15.00 -30.38
C LEU A 361 -3.90 16.18 -31.13
N GLU A 362 -3.77 17.35 -30.47
CA GLU A 362 -3.07 18.53 -31.01
C GLU A 362 -1.59 18.22 -31.23
N LYS A 363 -0.91 17.66 -30.23
CA LYS A 363 0.50 17.27 -30.30
C LYS A 363 0.76 16.22 -31.40
N ALA A 364 -0.20 15.33 -31.63
CA ALA A 364 -0.15 14.34 -32.70
C ALA A 364 -0.57 14.87 -34.07
N GLY A 365 -0.96 16.17 -34.18
CA GLY A 365 -1.38 16.76 -35.43
C GLY A 365 -2.80 16.39 -35.91
N TRP A 366 -3.55 15.63 -35.08
CA TRP A 366 -4.89 15.13 -35.46
C TRP A 366 -5.95 16.25 -35.58
N LEU A 367 -5.79 17.36 -34.84
CA LEU A 367 -6.72 18.48 -34.86
C LEU A 367 -6.33 19.57 -35.85
N THR A 368 -5.11 19.55 -36.40
CA THR A 368 -4.55 20.60 -37.25
C THR A 368 -4.21 20.15 -38.66
N GLY A 369 -4.26 18.88 -38.98
CA GLY A 369 -3.98 18.40 -40.34
C GLY A 369 -4.91 17.24 -40.71
N ARG A 370 -5.89 17.50 -41.61
CA ARG A 370 -6.74 16.46 -42.16
C ARG A 370 -6.23 16.02 -43.51
N GLU A 371 -5.91 14.74 -43.66
CA GLU A 371 -5.59 14.15 -44.94
C GLU A 371 -6.84 13.90 -45.81
N VAL A 372 -8.03 13.93 -45.19
CA VAL A 372 -9.33 13.73 -45.86
C VAL A 372 -10.26 14.90 -45.59
N THR A 373 -10.75 15.51 -46.62
CA THR A 373 -11.78 16.57 -46.60
C THR A 373 -13.13 15.93 -46.86
N TRP A 374 -14.15 16.24 -46.01
CA TRP A 374 -15.56 15.90 -46.20
C TRP A 374 -16.41 17.13 -46.33
#